data_d0469e40ff48ae7c85de95cb164622cf
#
_entry.id   d0469e40ff48ae7c85de95cb164622cf
#
_cell.length_a   1.000
_cell.length_b   1.000
_cell.length_c   1.000
_cell.angle_alpha   90.00
_cell.angle_beta   90.00
_cell.angle_gamma   90.00
#
_symmetry.space_group_name_H-M   'P 1'
#
loop_
_entity.id
_entity.type
_entity.pdbx_description
1 polymer ?
#
loop_
_entity_poly.entity_id
_entity_poly.type
_entity_poly.pdbx_seq_one_letter_code
_entity_poly.pdbx_strand_id
1 'polypeptide(L)' 'MEKKLAVAKHLNDTEYRLLLETHARHNSTMGLETRKNYTLSDIVKVERNKEDKCLNVHYRNGDWWHYMPDRTWW' A
#
# COMPACT_ATOMS: atom_id res chain seq x y z
N MET A 1 -8.65 3.27 18.67
CA MET A 1 -8.43 3.96 17.38
C MET A 1 -7.05 3.60 16.85
N GLU A 2 -7.02 3.05 15.65
CA GLU A 2 -5.76 2.66 15.06
C GLU A 2 -4.95 3.86 14.60
N LYS A 3 -3.66 3.78 14.86
CA LYS A 3 -2.73 4.82 14.46
C LYS A 3 -2.29 4.57 13.02
N LYS A 4 -2.53 5.53 12.15
CA LYS A 4 -2.09 5.42 10.76
C LYS A 4 -0.57 5.43 10.67
N LEU A 5 -0.02 4.71 9.69
CA LEU A 5 1.41 4.77 9.38
C LEU A 5 1.80 6.21 9.07
N ALA A 6 3.00 6.61 9.47
CA ALA A 6 3.47 7.98 9.25
C ALA A 6 3.40 8.40 7.78
N VAL A 7 3.75 7.49 6.87
CA VAL A 7 3.74 7.75 5.42
C VAL A 7 2.33 7.84 4.84
N ALA A 8 1.31 7.46 5.62
CA ALA A 8 -0.08 7.44 5.18
C ALA A 8 -0.98 8.35 6.01
N LYS A 9 -0.41 9.24 6.81
CA LYS A 9 -1.19 10.15 7.66
C LYS A 9 -2.14 11.06 6.89
N HIS A 10 -1.79 11.40 5.67
CA HIS A 10 -2.59 12.27 4.82
C HIS A 10 -3.80 11.57 4.19
N LEU A 11 -3.90 10.25 4.33
CA LEU A 11 -5.02 9.49 3.78
C LEU A 11 -6.22 9.57 4.72
N ASN A 12 -7.42 9.63 4.13
CA ASN A 12 -8.64 9.49 4.92
C ASN A 12 -8.85 8.01 5.28
N ASP A 13 -9.87 7.74 6.11
CA ASP A 13 -10.10 6.37 6.60
C ASP A 13 -10.40 5.37 5.48
N THR A 14 -11.12 5.80 4.45
CA THR A 14 -11.43 4.96 3.30
C THR A 14 -10.18 4.61 2.53
N GLU A 15 -9.33 5.60 2.29
CA GLU A 15 -8.06 5.42 1.59
C GLU A 15 -7.10 4.54 2.40
N TYR A 16 -7.06 4.75 3.69
CA TYR A 16 -6.18 3.96 4.55
C TYR A 16 -6.61 2.49 4.58
N ARG A 17 -7.93 2.25 4.63
CA ARG A 17 -8.46 0.90 4.55
C ARG A 17 -8.11 0.24 3.21
N LEU A 18 -8.22 0.99 2.12
CA LEU A 18 -7.81 0.53 0.79
C LEU A 18 -6.34 0.09 0.80
N LEU A 19 -5.48 0.91 1.37
CA LEU A 19 -4.05 0.60 1.48
C LEU A 19 -3.82 -0.72 2.23
N LEU A 20 -4.42 -0.86 3.40
CA LEU A 20 -4.22 -2.05 4.24
C LEU A 20 -4.79 -3.31 3.60
N GLU A 21 -5.99 -3.25 3.05
CA GLU A 21 -6.64 -4.40 2.43
C GLU A 21 -5.93 -4.86 1.17
N THR A 22 -5.55 -3.91 0.32
CA THR A 22 -4.82 -4.24 -0.91
C THR A 22 -3.44 -4.79 -0.58
N HIS A 23 -2.76 -4.19 0.40
CA HIS A 23 -1.46 -4.68 0.85
C HIS A 23 -1.57 -6.13 1.34
N ALA A 24 -2.60 -6.46 2.11
CA ALA A 24 -2.80 -7.81 2.62
C ALA A 24 -2.99 -8.80 1.48
N ARG A 25 -3.79 -8.46 0.48
CA ARG A 25 -4.01 -9.30 -0.69
C ARG A 25 -2.74 -9.48 -1.51
N HIS A 26 -2.03 -8.37 -1.75
CA HIS A 26 -0.78 -8.39 -2.51
C HIS A 26 0.24 -9.29 -1.82
N ASN A 27 0.40 -9.13 -0.51
CA ASN A 27 1.32 -9.97 0.27
C ASN A 27 0.95 -11.45 0.23
N SER A 28 -0.34 -11.77 0.22
CA SER A 28 -0.79 -13.16 0.22
C SER A 28 -0.39 -13.93 -1.04
N THR A 29 -0.08 -13.20 -2.13
CA THR A 29 0.35 -13.82 -3.39
C THR A 29 1.86 -14.03 -3.45
N MET A 30 2.59 -13.53 -2.47
CA MET A 30 4.06 -13.63 -2.44
C MET A 30 4.51 -14.80 -1.57
N GLY A 31 5.65 -15.41 -1.95
CA GLY A 31 6.30 -16.40 -1.10
C GLY A 31 6.90 -15.73 0.14
N LEU A 32 7.20 -16.54 1.16
CA LEU A 32 7.69 -16.02 2.45
C LEU A 32 8.95 -15.15 2.31
N GLU A 33 9.88 -15.54 1.47
CA GLU A 33 11.12 -14.77 1.27
C GLU A 33 10.86 -13.42 0.62
N THR A 34 10.00 -13.39 -0.39
CA THR A 34 9.63 -12.15 -1.07
C THR A 34 8.86 -11.23 -0.13
N ARG A 35 7.94 -11.80 0.66
CA ARG A 35 7.07 -11.05 1.56
C ARG A 35 7.86 -10.23 2.59
N LYS A 36 9.04 -10.67 2.96
CA LYS A 36 9.90 -9.95 3.92
C LYS A 36 10.26 -8.54 3.45
N ASN A 37 10.26 -8.30 2.14
CA ASN A 37 10.59 -7.00 1.56
C ASN A 37 9.39 -6.11 1.33
N TYR A 38 8.18 -6.60 1.67
CA TYR A 38 6.93 -5.89 1.42
C TYR A 38 6.03 -5.85 2.65
N THR A 39 6.63 -5.64 3.82
CA THR A 39 5.86 -5.44 5.06
C THR A 39 5.33 -4.01 5.10
N LEU A 40 4.38 -3.75 5.98
CA LEU A 40 3.85 -2.39 6.15
C LEU A 40 4.95 -1.39 6.50
N SER A 41 5.94 -1.81 7.28
CA SER A 41 7.05 -0.94 7.65
C SER A 41 8.04 -0.69 6.50
N ASP A 42 7.94 -1.44 5.41
CA ASP A 42 8.76 -1.23 4.23
C ASP A 42 8.15 -0.22 3.26
N ILE A 43 6.92 0.22 3.51
CA ILE A 43 6.29 1.28 2.73
C ILE A 43 6.94 2.60 3.12
N VAL A 44 7.58 3.26 2.16
CA VAL A 44 8.31 4.50 2.41
C VAL A 44 7.58 5.75 1.90
N LYS A 45 6.59 5.57 1.02
CA LYS A 45 5.83 6.68 0.47
C LYS A 45 4.49 6.20 -0.07
N VAL A 46 3.44 6.97 0.17
CA VAL A 46 2.11 6.72 -0.39
C VAL A 46 1.60 8.02 -0.97
N GLU A 47 1.20 8.00 -2.24
CA GLU A 47 0.68 9.16 -2.95
C GLU A 47 -0.72 8.90 -3.48
N ARG A 48 -1.59 9.93 -3.45
CA ARG A 48 -2.85 9.88 -4.16
C ARG A 48 -2.58 10.10 -5.64
N ASN A 49 -3.03 9.16 -6.47
CA ASN A 49 -2.97 9.31 -7.92
C ASN A 49 -4.37 9.66 -8.41
N LYS A 50 -4.63 10.94 -8.63
CA LYS A 50 -5.94 11.44 -9.03
C LYS A 50 -6.31 11.03 -10.45
N GLU A 51 -5.32 10.92 -11.32
CA GLU A 51 -5.54 10.55 -12.73
C GLU A 51 -6.02 9.12 -12.85
N ASP A 52 -5.36 8.19 -12.16
CA ASP A 52 -5.71 6.77 -12.20
C ASP A 52 -6.64 6.36 -11.07
N LYS A 53 -7.03 7.32 -10.21
CA LYS A 53 -7.93 7.10 -9.07
C LYS A 53 -7.48 5.95 -8.18
N CYS A 54 -6.19 5.93 -7.83
CA CYS A 54 -5.59 4.88 -7.03
C CYS A 54 -4.58 5.47 -6.05
N LEU A 55 -3.92 4.60 -5.29
CA LEU A 55 -2.78 4.98 -4.46
C LEU A 55 -1.50 4.44 -5.10
N ASN A 56 -0.49 5.29 -5.19
CA ASN A 56 0.85 4.87 -5.56
C ASN A 56 1.60 4.52 -4.28
N VAL A 57 1.99 3.27 -4.14
CA VAL A 57 2.62 2.76 -2.92
C VAL A 57 4.05 2.37 -3.23
N HIS A 58 5.00 3.04 -2.56
CA HIS A 58 6.44 2.85 -2.79
C HIS A 58 7.05 2.07 -1.62
N TYR A 59 7.84 1.06 -1.96
CA TYR A 59 8.51 0.21 -0.98
C TYR A 59 10.00 0.53 -0.89
N ARG A 60 10.60 0.19 0.24
CA ARG A 60 12.01 0.50 0.54
C ARG A 60 12.98 -0.06 -0.49
N ASN A 61 12.66 -1.19 -1.09
CA ASN A 61 13.52 -1.83 -2.09
C ASN A 61 13.48 -1.16 -3.47
N GLY A 62 12.72 -0.08 -3.62
CA GLY A 62 12.61 0.66 -4.87
C GLY A 62 11.40 0.28 -5.73
N ASP A 63 10.72 -0.79 -5.40
CA ASP A 63 9.51 -1.19 -6.13
C ASP A 63 8.34 -0.28 -5.74
N TRP A 64 7.41 -0.07 -6.67
CA TRP A 64 6.18 0.65 -6.37
C TRP A 64 5.03 0.10 -7.19
N TRP A 65 3.82 0.27 -6.66
CA TRP A 65 2.63 -0.36 -7.23
C TRP A 65 1.46 0.59 -7.15
N HIS A 66 0.51 0.44 -8.10
CA HIS A 66 -0.79 1.10 -8.04
C HIS A 66 -1.72 0.20 -7.23
N TYR A 67 -2.30 0.74 -6.16
CA TYR A 67 -3.32 0.04 -5.37
C TYR A 67 -4.68 0.61 -5.72
N MET A 68 -5.50 -0.19 -6.42
CA MET A 68 -6.76 0.24 -6.98
C MET A 68 -7.93 0.11 -6.00
N PRO A 69 -9.01 0.90 -6.17
CA PRO A 69 -10.17 0.85 -5.27
C PRO A 69 -10.84 -0.52 -5.16
N ASP A 70 -10.71 -1.36 -6.18
CA ASP A 70 -11.25 -2.72 -6.15
C ASP A 70 -10.31 -3.73 -5.48
N ARG A 71 -9.26 -3.25 -4.83
CA ARG A 71 -8.27 -4.06 -4.10
C ARG A 71 -7.36 -4.87 -5.03
N THR A 72 -7.19 -4.43 -6.27
CA THR A 72 -6.20 -4.98 -7.20
C THR A 72 -4.98 -4.07 -7.23
N TRP A 73 -3.90 -4.56 -7.82
CA TRP A 73 -2.64 -3.81 -7.94
C TRP A 73 -1.98 -4.10 -9.27
N TRP A 74 -1.14 -3.13 -9.70
CA TRP A 74 -0.35 -3.33 -10.94
C TRP A 74 0.84 -2.39 -11.03
#